data_a0af746aed5bc2942864e9ef650148a1
#
_entry.id   a0af746aed5bc2942864e9ef650148a1
#
_cell.length_a   1.000
_cell.length_b   1.000
_cell.length_c   1.000
_cell.angle_alpha   90.00
_cell.angle_beta   90.00
_cell.angle_gamma   90.00
#
_symmetry.space_group_name_H-M   'P 1'
#
loop_
_entity.id
_entity.type
_entity.pdbx_description
1 polymer ?
#
loop_
_entity_poly.entity_id
_entity_poly.type
_entity_poly.pdbx_seq_one_letter_code
_entity_poly.pdbx_strand_id
1 'polypeptide(L)'
;NYIYINEFYIVKNFSYIPISGMSTGEKSFLYHLFFIVDKIRNNSLIIWEEPETHLNQLWSRQLIPLLTYMFRKYNVHFLLSSHEITLINCLFPNQIILLNSTDIKYPDFQTFLANENEIIFKLYKPKVYNPFEEYIIEKINSCNKDDLKELLNNIGESFLKFLIYQQINK
;
A
#
# COMPACT_ATOMS: atom_id res chain seq x y z
N ASN A 1 -19.67 -3.35 -43.20
CA ASN A 1 -18.25 -3.57 -42.90
C ASN A 1 -18.07 -3.43 -41.40
N TYR A 2 -17.66 -4.52 -40.74
CA TYR A 2 -17.32 -4.50 -39.30
C TYR A 2 -15.82 -4.29 -39.20
N ILE A 3 -15.42 -3.35 -38.32
CA ILE A 3 -14.02 -3.15 -37.97
C ILE A 3 -13.73 -4.08 -36.79
N TYR A 4 -12.81 -5.02 -36.97
CA TYR A 4 -12.32 -5.88 -35.92
C TYR A 4 -11.02 -5.30 -35.39
N ILE A 5 -10.99 -4.97 -34.10
CA ILE A 5 -9.77 -4.54 -33.41
C ILE A 5 -9.17 -5.81 -32.79
N ASN A 6 -8.06 -6.27 -33.35
CA ASN A 6 -7.43 -7.51 -32.87
C ASN A 6 -6.67 -7.33 -31.57
N GLU A 7 -6.05 -6.16 -31.36
CA GLU A 7 -5.26 -5.90 -30.16
C GLU A 7 -5.02 -4.41 -29.93
N PHE A 8 -4.91 -4.03 -28.67
CA PHE A 8 -4.45 -2.71 -28.24
C PHE A 8 -3.01 -2.79 -27.73
N TYR A 9 -2.24 -1.73 -27.96
CA TYR A 9 -0.87 -1.61 -27.51
C TYR A 9 -0.70 -0.39 -26.64
N ILE A 10 0.11 -0.51 -25.59
CA ILE A 10 0.61 0.61 -24.81
C ILE A 10 2.02 0.93 -25.26
N VAL A 11 2.29 2.20 -25.49
CA VAL A 11 3.64 2.67 -25.85
C VAL A 11 4.39 3.02 -24.57
N LYS A 12 5.48 2.30 -24.29
CA LYS A 12 6.37 2.54 -23.16
C LYS A 12 7.81 2.54 -23.64
N ASN A 13 8.53 3.63 -23.42
CA ASN A 13 9.94 3.76 -23.81
C ASN A 13 10.20 3.35 -25.29
N PHE A 14 9.38 3.86 -26.19
CA PHE A 14 9.40 3.54 -27.64
C PHE A 14 9.10 2.08 -28.00
N SER A 15 8.67 1.28 -27.04
CA SER A 15 8.26 -0.11 -27.26
C SER A 15 6.75 -0.24 -27.22
N TYR A 16 6.19 -1.08 -28.09
CA TYR A 16 4.77 -1.41 -28.11
C TYR A 16 4.55 -2.65 -27.24
N ILE A 17 3.79 -2.52 -26.17
CA ILE A 17 3.43 -3.61 -25.28
C ILE A 17 1.97 -3.97 -25.56
N PRO A 18 1.68 -5.19 -26.04
CA PRO A 18 0.32 -5.61 -26.26
C PRO A 18 -0.41 -5.76 -24.90
N ILE A 19 -1.68 -5.35 -24.84
CA ILE A 19 -2.48 -5.53 -23.62
C ILE A 19 -2.60 -7.02 -23.25
N SER A 20 -2.62 -7.91 -24.22
CA SER A 20 -2.62 -9.35 -23.99
C SER A 20 -1.43 -9.82 -23.13
N GLY A 21 -0.28 -9.19 -23.28
CA GLY A 21 0.94 -9.48 -22.51
C GLY A 21 0.99 -8.90 -21.08
N MET A 22 0.01 -8.10 -20.69
CA MET A 22 -0.05 -7.51 -19.35
C MET A 22 -0.59 -8.52 -18.32
N SER A 23 -0.22 -8.31 -17.06
CA SER A 23 -0.78 -9.06 -15.93
C SER A 23 -2.29 -8.82 -15.79
N THR A 24 -2.98 -9.71 -15.10
CA THR A 24 -4.42 -9.57 -14.83
C THR A 24 -4.73 -8.27 -14.08
N GLY A 25 -3.90 -7.92 -13.09
CA GLY A 25 -4.07 -6.68 -12.32
C GLY A 25 -3.90 -5.43 -13.18
N GLU A 26 -2.85 -5.37 -14.01
CA GLU A 26 -2.63 -4.27 -14.93
C GLU A 26 -3.80 -4.10 -15.92
N LYS A 27 -4.30 -5.21 -16.48
CA LYS A 27 -5.48 -5.20 -17.36
C LYS A 27 -6.70 -4.66 -16.64
N SER A 28 -7.01 -5.21 -15.46
CA SER A 28 -8.16 -4.78 -14.65
C SER A 28 -8.08 -3.29 -14.32
N PHE A 29 -6.92 -2.82 -13.89
CA PHE A 29 -6.70 -1.42 -13.59
C PHE A 29 -6.92 -0.51 -14.80
N LEU A 30 -6.39 -0.87 -15.97
CA LEU A 30 -6.61 -0.13 -17.20
C LEU A 30 -8.08 -0.08 -17.61
N TYR A 31 -8.81 -1.20 -17.51
CA TYR A 31 -10.24 -1.22 -17.79
C TYR A 31 -11.02 -0.25 -16.90
N HIS A 32 -10.71 -0.22 -15.60
CA HIS A 32 -11.34 0.74 -14.69
C HIS A 32 -11.01 2.18 -15.05
N LEU A 33 -9.73 2.48 -15.37
CA LEU A 33 -9.34 3.82 -15.80
C LEU A 33 -10.05 4.24 -17.09
N PHE A 34 -10.11 3.38 -18.09
CA PHE A 34 -10.82 3.69 -19.34
C PHE A 34 -12.31 3.91 -19.10
N PHE A 35 -12.93 3.08 -18.26
CA PHE A 35 -14.34 3.26 -17.88
C PHE A 35 -14.56 4.61 -17.18
N ILE A 36 -13.70 4.98 -16.22
CA ILE A 36 -13.80 6.26 -15.53
C ILE A 36 -13.65 7.41 -16.54
N VAL A 37 -12.63 7.36 -17.41
CA VAL A 37 -12.37 8.42 -18.42
C VAL A 37 -13.55 8.56 -19.39
N ASP A 38 -14.19 7.47 -19.79
CA ASP A 38 -15.37 7.51 -20.69
C ASP A 38 -16.60 8.13 -20.01
N LYS A 39 -16.79 7.89 -18.72
CA LYS A 39 -18.00 8.28 -17.98
C LYS A 39 -17.88 9.58 -17.20
N ILE A 40 -16.65 10.03 -16.90
CA ILE A 40 -16.42 11.16 -16.02
C ILE A 40 -17.04 12.44 -16.56
N ARG A 41 -17.66 13.22 -15.67
CA ARG A 41 -18.17 14.55 -15.90
C ARG A 41 -17.76 15.44 -14.71
N ASN A 42 -17.86 16.75 -14.86
CA ASN A 42 -17.72 17.64 -13.70
C ASN A 42 -18.78 17.32 -12.64
N ASN A 43 -18.39 17.39 -11.38
CA ASN A 43 -19.19 17.03 -10.22
C ASN A 43 -19.55 15.52 -10.14
N SER A 44 -18.71 14.65 -10.74
CA SER A 44 -18.85 13.21 -10.57
C SER A 44 -18.32 12.76 -9.20
N LEU A 45 -19.00 11.80 -8.62
CA LEU A 45 -18.52 10.97 -7.52
C LEU A 45 -18.17 9.58 -8.07
N ILE A 46 -16.92 9.18 -7.94
CA ILE A 46 -16.43 7.85 -8.30
C ILE A 46 -16.28 7.03 -7.02
N ILE A 47 -17.02 5.93 -6.93
CA ILE A 47 -16.90 4.97 -5.84
C ILE A 47 -16.16 3.76 -6.41
N TRP A 48 -15.02 3.41 -5.79
CA TRP A 48 -14.19 2.31 -6.25
C TRP A 48 -13.73 1.47 -5.06
N GLU A 49 -14.12 0.21 -5.08
CA GLU A 49 -13.80 -0.76 -4.05
C GLU A 49 -12.50 -1.48 -4.39
N GLU A 50 -11.58 -1.50 -3.43
CA GLU A 50 -10.27 -2.16 -3.51
C GLU A 50 -9.54 -1.93 -4.85
N PRO A 51 -9.29 -0.67 -5.24
CA PRO A 51 -8.68 -0.36 -6.54
C PRO A 51 -7.27 -0.92 -6.70
N GLU A 52 -6.60 -1.26 -5.61
CA GLU A 52 -5.28 -1.87 -5.57
C GLU A 52 -5.29 -3.40 -5.78
N THR A 53 -6.45 -4.03 -5.78
CA THR A 53 -6.56 -5.49 -5.92
C THR A 53 -5.84 -5.99 -7.16
N HIS A 54 -4.97 -6.98 -6.97
CA HIS A 54 -4.07 -7.55 -7.98
C HIS A 54 -2.96 -6.62 -8.50
N LEU A 55 -2.83 -5.40 -7.98
CA LEU A 55 -1.67 -4.56 -8.26
C LEU A 55 -0.48 -5.00 -7.39
N ASN A 56 0.72 -4.85 -7.93
CA ASN A 56 1.91 -4.97 -7.08
C ASN A 56 2.09 -3.71 -6.22
N GLN A 57 2.89 -3.81 -5.17
CA GLN A 57 3.10 -2.72 -4.21
C GLN A 57 3.58 -1.41 -4.86
N LEU A 58 4.39 -1.47 -5.92
CA LEU A 58 4.87 -0.28 -6.62
C LEU A 58 3.72 0.45 -7.33
N TRP A 59 2.81 -0.29 -7.92
CA TRP A 59 1.62 0.27 -8.57
C TRP A 59 0.62 0.81 -7.55
N SER A 60 0.40 0.09 -6.45
CA SER A 60 -0.48 0.55 -5.36
C SER A 60 -0.01 1.90 -4.81
N ARG A 61 1.29 2.11 -4.61
CA ARG A 61 1.86 3.40 -4.20
C ARG A 61 1.64 4.54 -5.19
N GLN A 62 1.49 4.23 -6.47
CA GLN A 62 1.28 5.23 -7.52
C GLN A 62 -0.20 5.53 -7.77
N LEU A 63 -1.11 4.75 -7.20
CA LEU A 63 -2.55 4.87 -7.48
C LEU A 63 -3.10 6.26 -7.16
N ILE A 64 -2.95 6.72 -5.93
CA ILE A 64 -3.46 8.04 -5.50
C ILE A 64 -2.78 9.19 -6.27
N PRO A 65 -1.44 9.25 -6.40
CA PRO A 65 -0.77 10.21 -7.25
C PRO A 65 -1.27 10.22 -8.69
N LEU A 66 -1.47 9.05 -9.28
CA LEU A 66 -1.96 8.90 -10.65
C LEU A 66 -3.37 9.45 -10.82
N LEU A 67 -4.31 9.05 -9.96
CA LEU A 67 -5.69 9.55 -9.99
C LEU A 67 -5.73 11.07 -9.81
N THR A 68 -4.97 11.58 -8.85
CA THR A 68 -4.85 13.03 -8.61
C THR A 68 -4.33 13.77 -9.83
N TYR A 69 -3.30 13.24 -10.49
CA TYR A 69 -2.72 13.86 -11.69
C TYR A 69 -3.67 13.79 -12.89
N MET A 70 -4.26 12.64 -13.15
CA MET A 70 -5.13 12.43 -14.32
C MET A 70 -6.39 13.28 -14.25
N PHE A 71 -7.00 13.38 -13.08
CA PHE A 71 -8.31 14.01 -12.92
C PHE A 71 -8.26 15.44 -12.34
N ARG A 72 -7.07 16.03 -12.16
CA ARG A 72 -6.86 17.38 -11.59
C ARG A 72 -7.62 18.52 -12.27
N LYS A 73 -8.03 18.33 -13.52
CA LYS A 73 -8.79 19.34 -14.29
C LYS A 73 -10.31 19.21 -14.16
N TYR A 74 -10.76 18.14 -13.50
CA TYR A 74 -12.17 17.88 -13.30
C TYR A 74 -12.52 18.16 -11.83
N ASN A 75 -13.73 18.69 -11.61
CA ASN A 75 -14.29 18.75 -10.28
C ASN A 75 -14.90 17.38 -9.95
N VAL A 76 -14.10 16.48 -9.38
CA VAL A 76 -14.50 15.10 -9.10
C VAL A 76 -14.06 14.68 -7.71
N HIS A 77 -14.82 13.79 -7.12
CA HIS A 77 -14.52 13.17 -5.84
C HIS A 77 -14.36 11.66 -6.02
N PHE A 78 -13.33 11.11 -5.40
CA PHE A 78 -13.11 9.67 -5.31
C PHE A 78 -13.42 9.20 -3.90
N LEU A 79 -14.26 8.20 -3.77
CA LEU A 79 -14.48 7.43 -2.56
C LEU A 79 -13.91 6.03 -2.78
N LEU A 80 -12.77 5.75 -2.16
CA LEU A 80 -12.06 4.49 -2.29
C LEU A 80 -12.22 3.69 -1.01
N SER A 81 -12.61 2.43 -1.09
CA SER A 81 -12.47 1.50 0.02
C SER A 81 -11.21 0.67 -0.16
N SER A 82 -10.40 0.51 0.86
CA SER A 82 -9.14 -0.21 0.81
C SER A 82 -8.70 -0.67 2.18
N HIS A 83 -7.89 -1.72 2.22
CA HIS A 83 -7.17 -2.17 3.41
C HIS A 83 -5.65 -1.95 3.29
N GLU A 84 -5.19 -1.32 2.20
CA GLU A 84 -3.77 -1.11 1.89
C GLU A 84 -3.19 0.12 2.60
N ILE A 85 -2.14 -0.11 3.40
CA ILE A 85 -1.44 0.95 4.12
C ILE A 85 -0.75 1.94 3.17
N THR A 86 -0.30 1.46 2.02
CA THR A 86 0.37 2.30 1.01
C THR A 86 -0.53 3.40 0.46
N LEU A 87 -1.85 3.20 0.44
CA LEU A 87 -2.80 4.23 0.06
C LEU A 87 -2.99 5.26 1.17
N ILE A 88 -2.99 4.80 2.42
CA ILE A 88 -3.17 5.66 3.60
C ILE A 88 -2.04 6.70 3.69
N ASN A 89 -0.80 6.31 3.42
CA ASN A 89 0.33 7.24 3.51
C ASN A 89 0.36 8.31 2.40
N CYS A 90 -0.49 8.18 1.39
CA CYS A 90 -0.67 9.19 0.34
C CYS A 90 -1.74 10.23 0.66
N LEU A 91 -2.44 10.11 1.79
CA LEU A 91 -3.60 10.93 2.16
C LEU A 91 -3.40 11.63 3.51
N PHE A 92 -4.00 12.81 3.64
CA PHE A 92 -4.07 13.51 4.91
C PHE A 92 -5.11 12.84 5.84
N PRO A 93 -4.97 12.96 7.18
CA PRO A 93 -5.89 12.31 8.12
C PRO A 93 -7.38 12.64 7.90
N ASN A 94 -7.69 13.87 7.49
CA ASN A 94 -9.06 14.31 7.19
C ASN A 94 -9.64 13.75 5.88
N GLN A 95 -8.85 13.06 5.09
CA GLN A 95 -9.25 12.38 3.86
C GLN A 95 -9.49 10.87 4.08
N ILE A 96 -9.25 10.36 5.28
CA ILE A 96 -9.31 8.95 5.62
C ILE A 96 -10.44 8.73 6.62
N ILE A 97 -11.28 7.74 6.35
CA ILE A 97 -12.32 7.28 7.26
C ILE A 97 -11.99 5.86 7.68
N LEU A 98 -11.75 5.65 8.96
CA LEU A 98 -11.50 4.33 9.54
C LEU A 98 -12.83 3.70 9.91
N LEU A 99 -13.13 2.56 9.30
CA LEU A 99 -14.33 1.78 9.57
C LEU A 99 -13.99 0.60 10.49
N ASN A 100 -14.55 0.60 11.68
CA ASN A 100 -14.53 -0.54 12.59
C ASN A 100 -15.95 -1.08 12.73
N SER A 101 -16.10 -2.28 13.28
CA SER A 101 -17.41 -2.92 13.46
C SER A 101 -18.44 -2.08 14.23
N THR A 102 -17.99 -1.12 15.04
CA THR A 102 -18.83 -0.32 15.93
C THR A 102 -18.70 1.19 15.73
N ASP A 103 -17.63 1.67 15.11
CA ASP A 103 -17.27 3.09 15.08
C ASP A 103 -16.75 3.54 13.71
N ILE A 104 -17.05 4.80 13.40
CA ILE A 104 -16.47 5.54 12.28
C ILE A 104 -15.56 6.62 12.89
N LYS A 105 -14.27 6.60 12.52
CA LYS A 105 -13.29 7.53 13.06
C LYS A 105 -12.37 8.08 11.97
N TYR A 106 -11.79 9.24 12.23
CA TYR A 106 -10.64 9.75 11.49
C TYR A 106 -9.35 9.35 12.22
N PRO A 107 -8.23 9.18 11.51
CA PRO A 107 -6.93 9.03 12.17
C PRO A 107 -6.64 10.21 13.09
N ASP A 108 -6.21 9.94 14.32
CA ASP A 108 -5.77 10.94 15.32
C ASP A 108 -4.24 11.22 15.24
N PHE A 109 -3.62 10.81 14.15
CA PHE A 109 -2.19 10.95 13.88
C PHE A 109 -1.94 11.34 12.42
N GLN A 110 -0.72 11.83 12.12
CA GLN A 110 -0.34 12.20 10.76
C GLN A 110 -0.13 10.95 9.91
N THR A 111 -0.76 10.93 8.73
CA THR A 111 -0.71 9.79 7.80
C THR A 111 0.06 10.12 6.53
N PHE A 112 -0.01 11.38 6.06
CA PHE A 112 0.61 11.78 4.81
C PHE A 112 2.15 11.69 4.89
N LEU A 113 2.73 10.88 4.01
CA LEU A 113 4.16 10.55 3.94
C LEU A 113 4.74 9.94 5.24
N ALA A 114 3.88 9.45 6.13
CA ALA A 114 4.32 8.75 7.33
C ALA A 114 4.92 7.38 6.97
N ASN A 115 5.76 6.86 7.86
CA ASN A 115 6.31 5.51 7.71
C ASN A 115 5.18 4.48 7.81
N GLU A 116 5.14 3.51 6.89
CA GLU A 116 4.09 2.48 6.85
C GLU A 116 4.01 1.68 8.16
N ASN A 117 5.16 1.36 8.78
CA ASN A 117 5.19 0.67 10.08
C ASN A 117 4.58 1.52 11.21
N GLU A 118 4.77 2.84 11.16
CA GLU A 118 4.14 3.75 12.12
C GLU A 118 2.63 3.76 11.94
N ILE A 119 2.15 3.83 10.70
CA ILE A 119 0.72 3.76 10.38
C ILE A 119 0.13 2.44 10.89
N ILE A 120 0.78 1.31 10.60
CA ILE A 120 0.37 -0.02 11.07
C ILE A 120 0.27 -0.04 12.60
N PHE A 121 1.31 0.44 13.28
CA PHE A 121 1.34 0.47 14.74
C PHE A 121 0.21 1.33 15.33
N LYS A 122 -0.05 2.48 14.74
CA LYS A 122 -1.11 3.40 15.19
C LYS A 122 -2.52 2.85 14.95
N LEU A 123 -2.74 2.25 13.77
CA LEU A 123 -4.06 1.72 13.38
C LEU A 123 -4.41 0.43 14.14
N TYR A 124 -3.51 -0.52 14.13
CA TYR A 124 -3.81 -1.86 14.62
C TYR A 124 -3.39 -2.07 16.08
N LYS A 125 -2.55 -1.17 16.64
CA LYS A 125 -2.02 -1.28 18.00
C LYS A 125 -1.61 -2.73 18.29
N PRO A 126 -0.72 -3.31 17.48
CA PRO A 126 -0.40 -4.72 17.59
C PRO A 126 0.07 -4.99 19.01
N LYS A 127 -0.75 -5.68 19.76
CA LYS A 127 -0.39 -6.17 21.10
C LYS A 127 0.47 -7.43 21.04
N VAL A 128 0.59 -7.97 19.84
CA VAL A 128 1.13 -9.31 19.63
C VAL A 128 2.23 -9.17 18.58
N TYR A 129 3.44 -9.43 19.00
CA TYR A 129 4.52 -9.77 18.07
C TYR A 129 4.10 -11.04 17.33
N ASN A 130 4.55 -11.21 16.09
CA ASN A 130 4.37 -12.48 15.44
C ASN A 130 5.18 -13.56 16.21
N PRO A 131 4.86 -14.86 16.09
CA PRO A 131 5.53 -15.91 16.86
C PRO A 131 7.06 -15.94 16.71
N PHE A 132 7.59 -15.49 15.57
CA PHE A 132 9.04 -15.40 15.37
C PHE A 132 9.64 -14.22 16.14
N GLU A 133 8.94 -13.08 16.19
CA GLU A 133 9.36 -11.92 16.98
C GLU A 133 9.34 -12.23 18.47
N GLU A 134 8.30 -12.90 18.96
CA GLU A 134 8.21 -13.37 20.34
C GLU A 134 9.38 -14.30 20.69
N TYR A 135 9.67 -15.28 19.84
CA TYR A 135 10.80 -16.17 19.99
C TYR A 135 12.15 -15.42 20.07
N ILE A 136 12.36 -14.39 19.21
CA ILE A 136 13.57 -13.58 19.24
C ILE A 136 13.65 -12.75 20.54
N ILE A 137 12.54 -12.19 21.02
CA ILE A 137 12.51 -11.44 22.28
C ILE A 137 12.86 -12.34 23.46
N GLU A 138 12.33 -13.56 23.50
CA GLU A 138 12.69 -14.54 24.51
C GLU A 138 14.20 -14.88 24.47
N LYS A 139 14.74 -15.07 23.26
CA LYS A 139 16.18 -15.30 23.03
C LYS A 139 17.02 -14.12 23.52
N ILE A 140 16.64 -12.87 23.24
CA ILE A 140 17.34 -11.67 23.70
C ILE A 140 17.44 -11.65 25.24
N ASN A 141 16.40 -12.15 25.92
CA ASN A 141 16.35 -12.15 27.39
C ASN A 141 17.05 -13.35 28.05
N SER A 142 17.23 -14.45 27.34
CA SER A 142 17.69 -15.75 27.91
C SER A 142 19.05 -16.21 27.41
N CYS A 143 19.53 -15.74 26.24
CA CYS A 143 20.76 -16.21 25.62
C CYS A 143 22.01 -15.48 26.11
N ASN A 144 23.17 -16.16 26.00
CA ASN A 144 24.47 -15.56 26.22
C ASN A 144 24.87 -14.61 25.08
N LYS A 145 25.95 -13.85 25.31
CA LYS A 145 26.41 -12.85 24.32
C LYS A 145 26.88 -13.46 22.98
N ASP A 146 27.39 -14.68 22.97
CA ASP A 146 27.91 -15.28 21.76
C ASP A 146 26.78 -15.80 20.87
N ASP A 147 25.73 -16.39 21.45
CA ASP A 147 24.52 -16.77 20.72
C ASP A 147 23.80 -15.54 20.16
N LEU A 148 23.80 -14.43 20.90
CA LEU A 148 23.23 -13.17 20.43
C LEU A 148 24.02 -12.56 19.26
N LYS A 149 25.35 -12.72 19.22
CA LYS A 149 26.17 -12.30 18.06
C LYS A 149 25.86 -13.12 16.81
N GLU A 150 25.69 -14.45 16.97
CA GLU A 150 25.29 -15.32 15.88
C GLU A 150 23.90 -14.93 15.33
N LEU A 151 22.95 -14.71 16.24
CA LEU A 151 21.61 -14.24 15.88
C LEU A 151 21.64 -12.91 15.14
N LEU A 152 22.50 -11.96 15.58
CA LEU A 152 22.67 -10.64 14.98
C LEU A 152 23.06 -10.72 13.50
N ASN A 153 23.90 -11.68 13.12
CA ASN A 153 24.35 -11.86 11.74
C ASN A 153 23.24 -12.43 10.81
N ASN A 154 22.22 -13.06 11.40
CA ASN A 154 21.15 -13.73 10.67
C ASN A 154 19.83 -12.90 10.62
N ILE A 155 19.75 -11.81 11.37
CA ILE A 155 18.57 -10.94 11.41
C ILE A 155 18.77 -9.72 10.48
N GLY A 156 17.73 -9.43 9.69
CA GLY A 156 17.67 -8.21 8.88
C GLY A 156 17.58 -6.93 9.71
N GLU A 157 17.82 -5.78 9.08
CA GLU A 157 17.72 -4.48 9.74
C GLU A 157 16.30 -4.25 10.29
N SER A 158 16.19 -4.19 11.61
CA SER A 158 14.91 -4.12 12.32
C SER A 158 15.11 -3.57 13.75
N PHE A 159 13.99 -3.24 14.41
CA PHE A 159 14.00 -2.88 15.83
C PHE A 159 14.54 -4.00 16.70
N LEU A 160 14.25 -5.27 16.39
CA LEU A 160 14.78 -6.41 17.12
C LEU A 160 16.31 -6.50 17.02
N LYS A 161 16.87 -6.24 15.85
CA LYS A 161 18.32 -6.17 15.68
C LYS A 161 18.96 -5.10 16.56
N PHE A 162 18.33 -3.93 16.66
CA PHE A 162 18.76 -2.87 17.58
C PHE A 162 18.72 -3.33 19.07
N LEU A 163 17.67 -4.03 19.48
CA LEU A 163 17.58 -4.57 20.85
C LEU A 163 18.70 -5.59 21.14
N ILE A 164 19.06 -6.46 20.18
CA ILE A 164 20.16 -7.39 20.30
C ILE A 164 21.48 -6.64 20.51
N TYR A 165 21.74 -5.58 19.70
CA TYR A 165 22.92 -4.73 19.87
C TYR A 165 22.99 -4.12 21.27
N GLN A 166 21.88 -3.59 21.76
CA GLN A 166 21.84 -3.03 23.13
C GLN A 166 22.16 -4.08 24.20
N GLN A 167 21.65 -5.30 24.02
CA GLN A 167 21.87 -6.37 25.02
C GLN A 167 23.31 -6.88 25.00
N ILE A 168 23.96 -6.99 23.85
CA ILE A 168 25.36 -7.39 23.74
C ILE A 168 26.28 -6.37 24.40
N ASN A 169 25.94 -5.08 24.33
CA ASN A 169 26.78 -3.98 24.83
C ASN A 169 26.52 -3.61 26.31
N LYS A 170 25.61 -4.31 26.98
CA LYS A 170 25.46 -4.30 28.45
C LYS A 170 26.46 -5.25 29.10
#